data_703fc803a5094f883ae33607d5ec0c1c
#
_entry.id   703fc803a5094f883ae33607d5ec0c1c
#
_cell.length_a   1.000
_cell.length_b   1.000
_cell.length_c   1.000
_cell.angle_alpha   90.00
_cell.angle_beta   90.00
_cell.angle_gamma   90.00
#
_symmetry.space_group_name_H-M   'P 1'
#
loop_
_entity.id
_entity.type
_entity.pdbx_description
1 polymer ?
#
loop_
_entity_poly.entity_id
_entity_poly.type
_entity_poly.pdbx_seq_one_letter_code
_entity_poly.pdbx_strand_id
1 'polypeptide(L)'
;MSSQLKLTDITKKFEANTVNEKVALDHLNLTVEPGQFVTVLGSNGSGKSTMFNVILGSLFPDEGKVYLGDKDITKLKDYKRALNIGCLYQNPLRGTAPNLTIEENLALAYTRKASPSFFALNKKDSAYFREVLSTLGMGLEDRMKTKIGLLSGGQRQAASLLMATIAEPELLLLDEHTAALDP
;
A
#
# COMPACT_ATOMS: atom_id res chain seq x y z
N MET A 1 -6.06 -10.02 -11.10
CA MET A 1 -7.48 -9.63 -11.37
C MET A 1 -7.86 -8.64 -10.28
N SER A 2 -8.43 -7.48 -10.63
CA SER A 2 -8.92 -6.51 -9.66
C SER A 2 -10.18 -7.04 -8.96
N SER A 3 -10.30 -6.80 -7.67
CA SER A 3 -11.46 -7.20 -6.87
C SER A 3 -12.23 -5.96 -6.41
N GLN A 4 -13.55 -6.09 -6.23
CA GLN A 4 -14.37 -5.03 -5.63
C GLN A 4 -13.94 -4.78 -4.18
N LEU A 5 -13.74 -3.53 -3.80
CA LEU A 5 -13.66 -3.13 -2.39
C LEU A 5 -15.05 -2.71 -1.92
N LYS A 6 -15.50 -3.25 -0.78
CA LYS A 6 -16.76 -2.82 -0.18
C LYS A 6 -16.59 -2.59 1.32
N LEU A 7 -16.91 -1.38 1.75
CA LEU A 7 -17.07 -0.98 3.15
C LEU A 7 -18.56 -0.90 3.44
N THR A 8 -19.00 -1.54 4.50
CA THR A 8 -20.42 -1.53 4.89
C THR A 8 -20.53 -1.11 6.34
N ASP A 9 -21.19 0.02 6.58
CA ASP A 9 -21.55 0.54 7.89
C ASP A 9 -20.35 0.68 8.84
N ILE A 10 -19.22 1.18 8.31
CA ILE A 10 -17.98 1.29 9.05
C ILE A 10 -18.02 2.43 10.04
N THR A 11 -17.94 2.12 11.32
CA THR A 11 -17.79 3.07 12.41
C THR A 11 -16.43 2.88 13.08
N LYS A 12 -15.71 4.00 13.32
CA LYS A 12 -14.45 4.01 14.07
C LYS A 12 -14.41 5.19 15.02
N LYS A 13 -14.28 4.86 16.31
CA LYS A 13 -14.14 5.81 17.41
C LYS A 13 -12.75 5.74 18.01
N PHE A 14 -12.20 6.87 18.41
CA PHE A 14 -11.00 6.96 19.22
C PHE A 14 -11.38 7.45 20.62
N GLU A 15 -10.70 6.97 21.64
CA GLU A 15 -10.95 7.28 23.04
C GLU A 15 -12.42 7.07 23.45
N ALA A 16 -13.01 5.99 22.95
CA ALA A 16 -14.40 5.66 23.20
C ALA A 16 -14.73 5.63 24.70
N ASN A 17 -15.93 6.10 25.06
CA ASN A 17 -16.43 6.22 26.44
C ASN A 17 -15.62 7.19 27.31
N THR A 18 -14.90 8.14 26.74
CA THR A 18 -14.22 9.23 27.46
C THR A 18 -14.78 10.59 27.04
N VAL A 19 -14.43 11.64 27.79
CA VAL A 19 -14.77 13.03 27.44
C VAL A 19 -14.11 13.52 26.15
N ASN A 20 -13.10 12.78 25.66
CA ASN A 20 -12.35 13.09 24.45
C ASN A 20 -12.74 12.15 23.28
N GLU A 21 -13.88 11.45 23.38
CA GLU A 21 -14.34 10.57 22.31
C GLU A 21 -14.43 11.32 20.99
N LYS A 22 -13.77 10.77 19.96
CA LYS A 22 -13.81 11.31 18.60
C LYS A 22 -14.26 10.24 17.63
N VAL A 23 -15.40 10.45 16.99
CA VAL A 23 -15.88 9.60 15.88
C VAL A 23 -15.09 10.02 14.64
N ALA A 24 -14.27 9.14 14.12
CA ALA A 24 -13.44 9.38 12.93
C ALA A 24 -14.11 8.85 11.66
N LEU A 25 -14.87 7.77 11.77
CA LEU A 25 -15.73 7.24 10.70
C LEU A 25 -17.09 6.97 11.33
N ASP A 26 -18.15 7.42 10.67
CA ASP A 26 -19.52 7.31 11.14
C ASP A 26 -20.39 6.67 10.06
N HIS A 27 -20.76 5.39 10.25
CA HIS A 27 -21.59 4.59 9.36
C HIS A 27 -21.17 4.67 7.87
N LEU A 28 -19.83 4.70 7.62
CA LEU A 28 -19.26 4.88 6.29
C LEU A 28 -19.59 3.68 5.39
N ASN A 29 -20.19 3.98 4.25
CA ASN A 29 -20.43 3.03 3.18
C ASN A 29 -19.66 3.47 1.93
N LEU A 30 -18.89 2.56 1.32
CA LEU A 30 -18.14 2.81 0.09
C LEU A 30 -18.06 1.52 -0.73
N THR A 31 -18.31 1.63 -2.01
CA THR A 31 -18.06 0.54 -2.96
C THR A 31 -17.16 1.06 -4.08
N VAL A 32 -16.10 0.32 -4.37
CA VAL A 32 -15.17 0.59 -5.48
C VAL A 32 -15.17 -0.64 -6.36
N GLU A 33 -15.65 -0.49 -7.60
CA GLU A 33 -15.75 -1.59 -8.54
C GLU A 33 -14.38 -1.96 -9.14
N PRO A 34 -14.21 -3.20 -9.63
CA PRO A 34 -13.00 -3.62 -10.29
C PRO A 34 -12.62 -2.69 -11.46
N GLY A 35 -11.36 -2.23 -11.48
CA GLY A 35 -10.85 -1.32 -12.50
C GLY A 35 -11.27 0.16 -12.33
N GLN A 36 -12.03 0.48 -11.31
CA GLN A 36 -12.43 1.86 -11.00
C GLN A 36 -11.27 2.62 -10.33
N PHE A 37 -11.11 3.89 -10.69
CA PHE A 37 -10.26 4.85 -10.01
C PHE A 37 -11.13 5.81 -9.18
N VAL A 38 -10.89 5.86 -7.87
CA VAL A 38 -11.67 6.69 -6.93
C VAL A 38 -10.74 7.63 -6.17
N THR A 39 -11.08 8.91 -6.17
CA THR A 39 -10.38 9.93 -5.38
C THR A 39 -11.18 10.27 -4.13
N VAL A 40 -10.52 10.26 -2.97
CA VAL A 40 -11.10 10.65 -1.69
C VAL A 40 -10.61 12.04 -1.33
N LEU A 41 -11.54 13.00 -1.30
CA LEU A 41 -11.27 14.40 -0.96
C LEU A 41 -11.81 14.73 0.43
N GLY A 42 -11.17 15.66 1.11
CA GLY A 42 -11.60 16.15 2.43
C GLY A 42 -10.49 16.89 3.16
N SER A 43 -10.87 17.72 4.13
CA SER A 43 -9.95 18.49 4.98
C SER A 43 -9.11 17.57 5.89
N ASN A 44 -8.07 18.15 6.52
CA ASN A 44 -7.31 17.44 7.56
C ASN A 44 -8.24 17.07 8.72
N GLY A 45 -8.13 15.83 9.17
CA GLY A 45 -8.99 15.30 10.24
C GLY A 45 -10.36 14.77 9.78
N SER A 46 -10.68 14.77 8.48
CA SER A 46 -11.96 14.24 7.94
C SER A 46 -12.05 12.70 7.91
N GLY A 47 -11.11 11.97 8.47
CA GLY A 47 -11.15 10.51 8.54
C GLY A 47 -10.49 9.76 7.38
N LYS A 48 -9.92 10.43 6.36
CA LYS A 48 -9.27 9.78 5.21
C LYS A 48 -8.23 8.74 5.62
N SER A 49 -7.25 9.14 6.41
CA SER A 49 -6.20 8.23 6.89
C SER A 49 -6.74 7.12 7.79
N THR A 50 -7.83 7.38 8.55
CA THR A 50 -8.53 6.36 9.34
C THR A 50 -9.15 5.32 8.43
N MET A 51 -9.86 5.75 7.38
CA MET A 51 -10.46 4.86 6.39
C MET A 51 -9.37 4.02 5.68
N PHE A 52 -8.27 4.62 5.25
CA PHE A 52 -7.12 3.90 4.66
C PHE A 52 -6.57 2.85 5.62
N ASN A 53 -6.35 3.20 6.88
CA ASN A 53 -5.84 2.27 7.90
C ASN A 53 -6.85 1.15 8.20
N VAL A 54 -8.15 1.40 8.13
CA VAL A 54 -9.19 0.38 8.23
C VAL A 54 -9.15 -0.56 7.03
N ILE A 55 -8.96 -0.07 5.81
CA ILE A 55 -8.83 -0.91 4.61
C ILE A 55 -7.52 -1.73 4.66
N LEU A 56 -6.40 -1.13 5.11
CA LEU A 56 -5.11 -1.81 5.24
C LEU A 56 -5.07 -2.84 6.37
N GLY A 57 -5.97 -2.74 7.37
CA GLY A 57 -6.00 -3.64 8.54
C GLY A 57 -5.02 -3.28 9.63
N SER A 58 -4.42 -2.10 9.58
CA SER A 58 -3.65 -1.51 10.69
C SER A 58 -4.55 -0.93 11.79
N LEU A 59 -5.81 -0.62 11.45
CA LEU A 59 -6.89 -0.34 12.38
C LEU A 59 -8.06 -1.28 12.10
N PHE A 60 -8.73 -1.74 13.17
CA PHE A 60 -9.99 -2.46 13.04
C PHE A 60 -11.16 -1.50 13.27
N PRO A 61 -12.22 -1.60 12.47
CA PRO A 61 -13.45 -0.84 12.75
C PRO A 61 -14.09 -1.35 14.04
N ASP A 62 -14.83 -0.47 14.71
CA ASP A 62 -15.60 -0.85 15.90
C ASP A 62 -16.91 -1.51 15.48
N GLU A 63 -17.49 -1.05 14.36
CA GLU A 63 -18.69 -1.62 13.73
C GLU A 63 -18.51 -1.70 12.22
N GLY A 64 -19.31 -2.54 11.57
CA GLY A 64 -19.31 -2.71 10.13
C GLY A 64 -18.35 -3.76 9.61
N LYS A 65 -18.24 -3.84 8.29
CA LYS A 65 -17.44 -4.87 7.60
C LYS A 65 -16.71 -4.35 6.38
N VAL A 66 -15.52 -4.93 6.14
CA VAL A 66 -14.66 -4.68 4.98
C VAL A 66 -14.56 -5.94 4.15
N TYR A 67 -14.90 -5.83 2.87
CA TYR A 67 -14.80 -6.94 1.91
C TYR A 67 -13.83 -6.59 0.78
N LEU A 68 -13.08 -7.59 0.31
CA LEU A 68 -12.30 -7.54 -0.93
C LEU A 68 -12.75 -8.71 -1.80
N GLY A 69 -13.44 -8.42 -2.89
CA GLY A 69 -14.23 -9.41 -3.60
C GLY A 69 -15.27 -10.04 -2.68
N ASP A 70 -15.36 -11.36 -2.69
CA ASP A 70 -16.29 -12.12 -1.83
C ASP A 70 -15.74 -12.39 -0.43
N LYS A 71 -14.51 -11.94 -0.12
CA LYS A 71 -13.85 -12.24 1.16
C LYS A 71 -14.11 -11.15 2.19
N ASP A 72 -14.66 -11.52 3.35
CA ASP A 72 -14.67 -10.66 4.53
C ASP A 72 -13.23 -10.59 5.09
N ILE A 73 -12.63 -9.40 4.99
CA ILE A 73 -11.28 -9.13 5.47
C ILE A 73 -11.27 -8.31 6.77
N THR A 74 -12.44 -8.04 7.37
CA THR A 74 -12.60 -7.13 8.52
C THR A 74 -11.63 -7.41 9.66
N LYS A 75 -11.45 -8.68 10.02
CA LYS A 75 -10.57 -9.11 11.11
C LYS A 75 -9.20 -9.61 10.66
N LEU A 76 -8.88 -9.52 9.36
CA LEU A 76 -7.55 -9.89 8.86
C LEU A 76 -6.53 -8.82 9.23
N LYS A 77 -5.40 -9.23 9.78
CA LYS A 77 -4.26 -8.36 10.08
C LYS A 77 -3.64 -7.81 8.78
N ASP A 78 -2.96 -6.68 8.90
CA ASP A 78 -2.30 -5.94 7.84
C ASP A 78 -1.41 -6.81 6.92
N TYR A 79 -0.53 -7.65 7.50
CA TYR A 79 0.35 -8.51 6.71
C TYR A 79 -0.39 -9.53 5.83
N LYS A 80 -1.60 -9.97 6.25
CA LYS A 80 -2.45 -10.86 5.43
C LYS A 80 -3.14 -10.09 4.32
N ARG A 81 -3.56 -8.85 4.58
CA ARG A 81 -4.16 -7.98 3.56
C ARG A 81 -3.12 -7.49 2.56
N ALA A 82 -1.88 -7.26 2.98
CA ALA A 82 -0.77 -6.88 2.12
C ALA A 82 -0.46 -7.90 1.00
N LEU A 83 -0.97 -9.12 1.08
CA LEU A 83 -0.88 -10.08 -0.02
C LEU A 83 -1.68 -9.64 -1.25
N ASN A 84 -2.79 -8.92 -1.04
CA ASN A 84 -3.73 -8.54 -2.10
C ASN A 84 -3.91 -7.02 -2.23
N ILE A 85 -3.47 -6.24 -1.23
CA ILE A 85 -3.58 -4.78 -1.23
C ILE A 85 -2.18 -4.18 -1.33
N GLY A 86 -1.92 -3.45 -2.41
CA GLY A 86 -0.75 -2.60 -2.56
C GLY A 86 -1.01 -1.25 -1.88
N CYS A 87 0.02 -0.68 -1.25
CA CYS A 87 -0.10 0.63 -0.64
C CYS A 87 1.13 1.48 -0.94
N LEU A 88 0.90 2.71 -1.39
CA LEU A 88 1.91 3.75 -1.46
C LEU A 88 1.61 4.76 -0.34
N TYR A 89 2.54 4.91 0.59
CA TYR A 89 2.42 5.83 1.72
C TYR A 89 2.91 7.23 1.34
N GLN A 90 2.36 8.26 1.99
CA GLN A 90 2.83 9.64 1.89
C GLN A 90 4.34 9.75 2.14
N ASN A 91 4.85 9.06 3.15
CA ASN A 91 6.30 8.94 3.37
C ASN A 91 6.82 7.64 2.74
N PRO A 92 7.62 7.72 1.65
CA PRO A 92 8.13 6.55 0.94
C PRO A 92 8.99 5.61 1.82
N LEU A 93 9.56 6.12 2.93
CA LEU A 93 10.34 5.30 3.87
C LEU A 93 9.47 4.24 4.58
N ARG A 94 8.18 4.48 4.76
CA ARG A 94 7.28 3.53 5.44
C ARG A 94 7.04 2.26 4.63
N GLY A 95 7.14 2.34 3.33
CA GLY A 95 6.94 1.21 2.41
C GLY A 95 8.24 0.50 2.01
N THR A 96 9.41 0.92 2.53
CA THR A 96 10.72 0.43 2.12
C THR A 96 11.58 0.00 3.31
N ALA A 97 12.59 -0.83 3.05
CA ALA A 97 13.67 -1.15 3.97
C ALA A 97 14.92 -0.30 3.61
N PRO A 98 15.16 0.86 4.25
CA PRO A 98 16.13 1.86 3.78
C PRO A 98 17.57 1.35 3.71
N ASN A 99 17.92 0.37 4.53
CA ASN A 99 19.26 -0.21 4.60
C ASN A 99 19.49 -1.33 3.58
N LEU A 100 18.45 -1.82 2.94
CA LEU A 100 18.53 -2.81 1.87
C LEU A 100 18.69 -2.11 0.51
N THR A 101 19.24 -2.83 -0.45
CA THR A 101 19.38 -2.38 -1.84
C THR A 101 18.01 -2.27 -2.53
N ILE A 102 17.97 -1.58 -3.68
CA ILE A 102 16.77 -1.51 -4.52
C ILE A 102 16.30 -2.93 -4.89
N GLU A 103 17.22 -3.78 -5.34
CA GLU A 103 16.93 -5.16 -5.74
C GLU A 103 16.35 -6.00 -4.59
N GLU A 104 16.94 -5.88 -3.39
CA GLU A 104 16.42 -6.58 -2.20
C GLU A 104 15.03 -6.10 -1.79
N ASN A 105 14.77 -4.80 -1.88
CA ASN A 105 13.44 -4.24 -1.63
C ASN A 105 12.41 -4.75 -2.65
N LEU A 106 12.76 -4.80 -3.94
CA LEU A 106 11.90 -5.36 -4.99
C LEU A 106 11.64 -6.84 -4.76
N ALA A 107 12.66 -7.61 -4.37
CA ALA A 107 12.52 -9.02 -4.04
C ALA A 107 11.52 -9.25 -2.90
N LEU A 108 11.63 -8.47 -1.81
CA LEU A 108 10.67 -8.53 -0.70
C LEU A 108 9.25 -8.23 -1.16
N ALA A 109 9.07 -7.24 -2.04
CA ALA A 109 7.77 -6.88 -2.58
C ALA A 109 7.22 -7.96 -3.53
N TYR A 110 8.04 -8.50 -4.40
CA TYR A 110 7.69 -9.50 -5.41
C TYR A 110 7.29 -10.84 -4.80
N THR A 111 8.00 -11.28 -3.75
CA THR A 111 7.76 -12.57 -3.09
C THR A 111 6.58 -12.57 -2.12
N ARG A 112 5.85 -11.46 -1.94
CA ARG A 112 4.70 -11.39 -1.02
C ARG A 112 3.67 -12.49 -1.24
N LYS A 113 3.42 -12.88 -2.49
CA LYS A 113 2.47 -13.95 -2.86
C LYS A 113 3.13 -15.32 -3.04
N ALA A 114 4.46 -15.39 -3.03
CA ALA A 114 5.18 -16.64 -3.17
C ALA A 114 5.19 -17.41 -1.85
N SER A 115 5.18 -18.75 -1.94
CA SER A 115 5.45 -19.60 -0.79
C SER A 115 6.83 -19.28 -0.21
N PRO A 116 7.04 -19.37 1.12
CA PRO A 116 8.30 -18.98 1.78
C PRO A 116 9.53 -19.82 1.43
N SER A 117 9.48 -20.62 0.39
CA SER A 117 10.64 -21.31 -0.20
C SER A 117 11.50 -20.31 -0.99
N PHE A 118 11.93 -19.34 -0.31
CA PHE A 118 13.22 -18.76 -0.11
C PHE A 118 13.95 -17.95 -1.19
N PHE A 119 14.08 -16.73 -0.93
CA PHE A 119 15.23 -15.79 -0.69
C PHE A 119 16.54 -16.00 -1.47
N ALA A 120 16.62 -16.80 -2.47
CA ALA A 120 17.68 -16.68 -3.44
C ALA A 120 17.17 -15.87 -4.63
N LEU A 121 17.47 -14.57 -4.64
CA LEU A 121 17.43 -13.76 -5.85
C LEU A 121 18.16 -14.54 -6.94
N ASN A 122 17.42 -15.10 -7.86
CA ASN A 122 18.03 -15.77 -9.01
C ASN A 122 18.30 -14.75 -10.12
N LYS A 123 19.13 -15.14 -11.09
CA LYS A 123 19.49 -14.25 -12.22
C LYS A 123 18.27 -13.81 -13.04
N LYS A 124 17.19 -14.62 -13.07
CA LYS A 124 15.96 -14.27 -13.80
C LYS A 124 15.19 -13.17 -13.09
N ASP A 125 15.10 -13.22 -11.75
CA ASP A 125 14.44 -12.17 -10.97
C ASP A 125 15.20 -10.85 -11.10
N SER A 126 16.55 -10.87 -11.04
CA SER A 126 17.37 -9.67 -11.25
C SER A 126 17.17 -9.07 -12.64
N ALA A 127 17.05 -9.89 -13.69
CA ALA A 127 16.78 -9.42 -15.05
C ALA A 127 15.38 -8.79 -15.15
N TYR A 128 14.38 -9.42 -14.57
CA TYR A 128 13.02 -8.88 -14.49
C TYR A 128 12.97 -7.55 -13.72
N PHE A 129 13.66 -7.45 -12.57
CA PHE A 129 13.69 -6.20 -11.81
C PHE A 129 14.39 -5.08 -12.59
N ARG A 130 15.46 -5.39 -13.34
CA ARG A 130 16.11 -4.41 -14.23
C ARG A 130 15.14 -3.90 -15.29
N GLU A 131 14.40 -4.80 -15.93
CA GLU A 131 13.42 -4.46 -16.95
C GLU A 131 12.32 -3.53 -16.39
N VAL A 132 11.69 -3.90 -15.26
CA VAL A 132 10.63 -3.06 -14.68
C VAL A 132 11.16 -1.73 -14.15
N LEU A 133 12.39 -1.67 -13.61
CA LEU A 133 13.01 -0.42 -13.19
C LEU A 133 13.27 0.51 -14.38
N SER A 134 13.67 -0.02 -15.54
CA SER A 134 13.94 0.78 -16.74
C SER A 134 12.70 1.52 -17.23
N THR A 135 11.49 0.99 -16.96
CA THR A 135 10.22 1.66 -17.32
C THR A 135 10.02 3.00 -16.60
N LEU A 136 10.70 3.21 -15.47
CA LEU A 136 10.64 4.46 -14.71
C LEU A 136 11.46 5.59 -15.36
N GLY A 137 12.41 5.30 -16.25
CA GLY A 137 13.25 6.28 -16.92
C GLY A 137 14.16 7.09 -15.99
N MET A 138 14.52 6.53 -14.82
CA MET A 138 15.27 7.23 -13.75
C MET A 138 16.69 6.68 -13.54
N GLY A 139 17.17 5.75 -14.37
CA GLY A 139 18.48 5.12 -14.27
C GLY A 139 18.65 4.23 -13.04
N LEU A 140 17.54 3.77 -12.43
CA LEU A 140 17.58 2.90 -11.25
C LEU A 140 17.98 1.47 -11.60
N GLU A 141 17.75 1.04 -12.82
CA GLU A 141 18.12 -0.25 -13.39
C GLU A 141 19.63 -0.50 -13.34
N ASP A 142 20.44 0.55 -13.40
CA ASP A 142 21.91 0.47 -13.31
C ASP A 142 22.42 0.61 -11.86
N ARG A 143 21.54 0.93 -10.93
CA ARG A 143 21.86 1.18 -9.53
C ARG A 143 21.19 0.20 -8.57
N MET A 144 20.81 -0.98 -9.03
CA MET A 144 20.05 -1.98 -8.25
C MET A 144 20.73 -2.38 -6.94
N LYS A 145 22.06 -2.28 -6.85
CA LYS A 145 22.84 -2.56 -5.63
C LYS A 145 22.98 -1.35 -4.69
N THR A 146 22.43 -0.18 -5.07
CA THR A 146 22.41 0.99 -4.20
C THR A 146 21.33 0.80 -3.12
N LYS A 147 21.64 1.19 -1.87
CA LYS A 147 20.64 1.20 -0.79
C LYS A 147 19.52 2.17 -1.12
N ILE A 148 18.27 1.74 -0.94
CA ILE A 148 17.10 2.55 -1.32
C ILE A 148 17.01 3.85 -0.48
N GLY A 149 17.53 3.85 0.74
CA GLY A 149 17.63 5.03 1.60
C GLY A 149 18.52 6.15 1.04
N LEU A 150 19.45 5.85 0.09
CA LEU A 150 20.35 6.82 -0.54
C LEU A 150 19.76 7.46 -1.81
N LEU A 151 18.57 7.05 -2.22
CA LEU A 151 17.87 7.62 -3.38
C LEU A 151 17.33 9.02 -3.07
N SER A 152 17.16 9.86 -4.10
CA SER A 152 16.42 11.11 -4.00
C SER A 152 14.95 10.82 -3.62
N GLY A 153 14.22 11.85 -3.16
CA GLY A 153 12.80 11.71 -2.80
C GLY A 153 11.97 11.13 -3.95
N GLY A 154 12.07 11.71 -5.15
CA GLY A 154 11.34 11.26 -6.34
C GLY A 154 11.73 9.85 -6.79
N GLN A 155 13.04 9.52 -6.81
CA GLN A 155 13.51 8.17 -7.13
C GLN A 155 12.98 7.12 -6.15
N ARG A 156 12.98 7.44 -4.85
CA ARG A 156 12.45 6.55 -3.82
C ARG A 156 10.95 6.37 -3.95
N GLN A 157 10.23 7.44 -4.27
CA GLN A 157 8.78 7.36 -4.49
C GLN A 157 8.44 6.49 -5.70
N ALA A 158 9.14 6.64 -6.82
CA ALA A 158 8.96 5.82 -7.99
C ALA A 158 9.27 4.33 -7.71
N ALA A 159 10.37 4.06 -7.00
CA ALA A 159 10.69 2.70 -6.57
C ALA A 159 9.61 2.12 -5.62
N SER A 160 9.07 2.93 -4.70
CA SER A 160 8.00 2.50 -3.79
C SER A 160 6.70 2.21 -4.53
N LEU A 161 6.37 2.98 -5.56
CA LEU A 161 5.21 2.71 -6.42
C LEU A 161 5.38 1.37 -7.16
N LEU A 162 6.57 1.13 -7.72
CA LEU A 162 6.89 -0.15 -8.36
C LEU A 162 6.76 -1.31 -7.37
N MET A 163 7.29 -1.17 -6.15
CA MET A 163 7.14 -2.18 -5.09
C MET A 163 5.67 -2.43 -4.71
N ALA A 164 4.83 -1.40 -4.72
CA ALA A 164 3.41 -1.55 -4.41
C ALA A 164 2.66 -2.32 -5.50
N THR A 165 3.13 -2.29 -6.75
CA THR A 165 2.46 -2.85 -7.93
C THR A 165 3.07 -4.14 -8.45
N ILE A 166 4.37 -4.42 -8.22
CA ILE A 166 5.11 -5.55 -8.82
C ILE A 166 4.50 -6.93 -8.51
N ALA A 167 3.81 -7.08 -7.39
CA ALA A 167 3.12 -8.31 -7.00
C ALA A 167 1.65 -8.36 -7.51
N GLU A 168 1.26 -7.47 -8.43
CA GLU A 168 -0.07 -7.39 -9.02
C GLU A 168 -1.18 -7.44 -7.96
N PRO A 169 -1.29 -6.41 -7.10
CA PRO A 169 -2.33 -6.37 -6.07
C PRO A 169 -3.73 -6.29 -6.69
N GLU A 170 -4.73 -6.78 -5.97
CA GLU A 170 -6.14 -6.70 -6.35
C GLU A 170 -6.70 -5.27 -6.15
N LEU A 171 -6.14 -4.54 -5.17
CA LEU A 171 -6.45 -3.16 -4.84
C LEU A 171 -5.15 -2.38 -4.61
N LEU A 172 -5.07 -1.16 -5.14
CA LEU A 172 -3.97 -0.23 -4.88
C LEU A 172 -4.51 0.99 -4.12
N LEU A 173 -3.89 1.29 -2.99
CA LEU A 173 -4.17 2.49 -2.20
C LEU A 173 -3.02 3.49 -2.33
N LEU A 174 -3.33 4.74 -2.64
CA LEU A 174 -2.37 5.83 -2.82
C LEU A 174 -2.67 6.93 -1.80
N ASP A 175 -1.76 7.16 -0.84
CA ASP A 175 -1.92 8.17 0.21
C ASP A 175 -1.03 9.39 -0.10
N GLU A 176 -1.63 10.51 -0.52
CA GLU A 176 -0.98 11.81 -0.84
C GLU A 176 0.32 11.69 -1.67
N HIS A 177 0.32 10.81 -2.66
CA HIS A 177 1.51 10.42 -3.43
C HIS A 177 2.09 11.55 -4.31
N THR A 178 1.39 12.65 -4.49
CA THR A 178 1.82 13.77 -5.34
C THR A 178 2.61 14.84 -4.60
N ALA A 179 2.63 14.83 -3.27
CA ALA A 179 3.27 15.87 -2.45
C ALA A 179 4.81 15.95 -2.60
N ALA A 180 5.44 14.93 -3.20
CA ALA A 180 6.89 14.86 -3.40
C ALA A 180 7.32 14.89 -4.89
N LEU A 181 6.37 15.06 -5.81
CA LEU A 181 6.68 15.25 -7.22
C LEU A 181 6.65 16.77 -7.48
N ASP A 182 7.84 17.39 -7.61
CA ASP A 182 7.94 18.72 -8.17
C ASP A 182 7.36 18.71 -9.60
N PRO A 183 6.64 19.78 -10.00
CA PRO A 183 6.07 19.91 -11.33
C PRO A 183 7.13 19.97 -12.42
#